data_d47e31d00905519153a5d3e0703375db
#
_entry.id   d47e31d00905519153a5d3e0703375db
#
_cell.length_a   1.000
_cell.length_b   1.000
_cell.length_c   1.000
_cell.angle_alpha   90.00
_cell.angle_beta   90.00
_cell.angle_gamma   90.00
#
_symmetry.space_group_name_H-M   'P 1'
#
loop_
_entity.id
_entity.type
_entity.pdbx_description
1 polymer ?
#
loop_
_entity_poly.entity_id
_entity_poly.type
_entity_poly.pdbx_seq_one_letter_code
_entity_poly.pdbx_strand_id
1 'polypeptide(L)'
;MSEIAPLISDLAVILIAAGIITLIFKCLKQPVVLGYIVAGILAGPAVPYIPTVSDPTNIKIWADIGVIFLLFAMGLEFSFKKLMTVGGTAVIASITIVSGMMFLGYTAGNALGFSHLSSIFLGGMLSMSSTAIVFKAFDDMGLRGQKFTGVVLGVLVVEDLVAVVLMVLLSTLAVSKQVEGMEMLESILKLGAFLIFWSLLGIYLIPS
;
A
#
# COMPACT_ATOMS: atom_id res chain seq x y z
N MET A 1 -4.06 20.61 -28.82
CA MET A 1 -3.72 21.35 -27.57
C MET A 1 -4.80 21.27 -26.50
N SER A 2 -5.89 20.52 -26.70
CA SER A 2 -7.08 20.54 -25.82
C SER A 2 -7.12 19.46 -24.73
N GLU A 3 -6.33 18.40 -24.79
CA GLU A 3 -6.39 17.30 -23.79
C GLU A 3 -5.45 17.48 -22.59
N ILE A 4 -4.35 18.21 -22.77
CA ILE A 4 -3.37 18.42 -21.68
C ILE A 4 -3.88 19.43 -20.65
N ALA A 5 -4.64 20.43 -21.06
CA ALA A 5 -5.14 21.47 -20.17
C ALA A 5 -6.11 20.93 -19.08
N PRO A 6 -7.10 20.08 -19.40
CA PRO A 6 -7.94 19.43 -18.39
C PRO A 6 -7.15 18.56 -17.43
N LEU A 7 -6.19 17.77 -17.93
CA LEU A 7 -5.34 16.90 -17.10
C LEU A 7 -4.54 17.69 -16.05
N ILE A 8 -3.96 18.84 -16.44
CA ILE A 8 -3.21 19.72 -15.53
C ILE A 8 -4.15 20.41 -14.56
N SER A 9 -5.33 20.85 -15.02
CA SER A 9 -6.33 21.47 -14.16
C SER A 9 -6.81 20.51 -13.08
N ASP A 10 -7.11 19.27 -13.45
CA ASP A 10 -7.53 18.23 -12.51
C ASP A 10 -6.44 17.91 -11.49
N LEU A 11 -5.17 17.83 -11.92
CA LEU A 11 -4.05 17.69 -10.99
C LEU A 11 -3.95 18.86 -10.02
N ALA A 12 -4.15 20.09 -10.48
CA ALA A 12 -4.12 21.28 -9.63
C ALA A 12 -5.23 21.21 -8.55
N VAL A 13 -6.45 20.82 -8.92
CA VAL A 13 -7.56 20.64 -7.97
C VAL A 13 -7.20 19.58 -6.91
N ILE A 14 -6.68 18.44 -7.35
CA ILE A 14 -6.26 17.35 -6.45
C ILE A 14 -5.19 17.84 -5.46
N LEU A 15 -4.14 18.51 -5.96
CA LEU A 15 -3.04 18.99 -5.13
C LEU A 15 -3.46 20.08 -4.13
N ILE A 16 -4.32 21.00 -4.56
CA ILE A 16 -4.85 22.07 -3.69
C ILE A 16 -5.72 21.45 -2.59
N ALA A 17 -6.65 20.58 -2.95
CA ALA A 17 -7.51 19.89 -1.97
C ALA A 17 -6.67 19.07 -0.98
N ALA A 18 -5.73 18.26 -1.49
CA ALA A 18 -4.84 17.46 -0.64
C ALA A 18 -3.98 18.35 0.25
N GLY A 19 -3.43 19.46 -0.24
CA GLY A 19 -2.62 20.39 0.53
C GLY A 19 -3.39 21.04 1.67
N ILE A 20 -4.58 21.57 1.40
CA ILE A 20 -5.43 22.22 2.42
C ILE A 20 -5.82 21.21 3.51
N ILE A 21 -6.32 20.04 3.11
CA ILE A 21 -6.77 19.02 4.07
C ILE A 21 -5.59 18.46 4.87
N THR A 22 -4.42 18.29 4.25
CA THR A 22 -3.20 17.89 4.95
C THR A 22 -2.84 18.86 6.07
N LEU A 23 -2.91 20.16 5.80
CA LEU A 23 -2.64 21.18 6.84
C LEU A 23 -3.64 21.07 7.99
N ILE A 24 -4.91 20.90 7.69
CA ILE A 24 -5.97 20.73 8.70
C ILE A 24 -5.70 19.49 9.55
N PHE A 25 -5.41 18.34 8.92
CA PHE A 25 -5.16 17.09 9.63
C PHE A 25 -3.89 17.14 10.49
N LYS A 26 -2.84 17.83 10.02
CA LYS A 26 -1.64 18.11 10.84
C LYS A 26 -1.97 18.95 12.06
N CYS A 27 -2.76 20.01 11.91
CA CYS A 27 -3.21 20.83 13.04
C CYS A 27 -4.05 20.01 14.04
N LEU A 28 -4.87 19.08 13.55
CA LEU A 28 -5.68 18.19 14.38
C LEU A 28 -4.88 17.01 14.95
N LYS A 29 -3.58 16.89 14.64
CA LYS A 29 -2.70 15.76 15.02
C LYS A 29 -3.25 14.41 14.52
N GLN A 30 -3.93 14.39 13.38
CA GLN A 30 -4.47 13.20 12.76
C GLN A 30 -3.53 12.68 11.65
N PRO A 31 -3.55 11.38 11.33
CA PRO A 31 -2.79 10.81 10.23
C PRO A 31 -3.12 11.49 8.89
N VAL A 32 -2.08 11.93 8.18
CA VAL A 32 -2.21 12.68 6.91
C VAL A 32 -2.92 11.85 5.84
N VAL A 33 -2.75 10.52 5.85
CA VAL A 33 -3.40 9.61 4.90
C VAL A 33 -4.92 9.70 4.96
N LEU A 34 -5.50 9.82 6.18
CA LEU A 34 -6.94 10.05 6.34
C LEU A 34 -7.35 11.38 5.69
N GLY A 35 -6.48 12.40 5.77
CA GLY A 35 -6.68 13.67 5.09
C GLY A 35 -6.77 13.52 3.58
N TYR A 36 -5.93 12.68 2.97
CA TYR A 36 -5.99 12.43 1.52
C TYR A 36 -7.30 11.77 1.09
N ILE A 37 -7.83 10.85 1.90
CA ILE A 37 -9.15 10.23 1.63
C ILE A 37 -10.24 11.29 1.66
N VAL A 38 -10.26 12.14 2.69
CA VAL A 38 -11.22 13.24 2.81
C VAL A 38 -11.08 14.23 1.65
N ALA A 39 -9.84 14.59 1.29
CA ALA A 39 -9.59 15.46 0.14
C ALA A 39 -10.15 14.86 -1.17
N GLY A 40 -9.97 13.55 -1.37
CA GLY A 40 -10.49 12.82 -2.53
C GLY A 40 -12.03 12.81 -2.57
N ILE A 41 -12.69 12.66 -1.45
CA ILE A 41 -14.16 12.76 -1.36
C ILE A 41 -14.63 14.18 -1.71
N LEU A 42 -13.96 15.20 -1.21
CA LEU A 42 -14.33 16.60 -1.44
C LEU A 42 -14.05 17.05 -2.88
N ALA A 43 -12.93 16.64 -3.47
CA ALA A 43 -12.58 16.95 -4.85
C ALA A 43 -13.31 16.05 -5.87
N GLY A 44 -13.99 15.02 -5.40
CA GLY A 44 -14.74 14.10 -6.25
C GLY A 44 -16.09 14.65 -6.73
N PRO A 45 -16.70 14.02 -7.73
CA PRO A 45 -17.93 14.51 -8.37
C PRO A 45 -19.16 14.43 -7.45
N ALA A 46 -19.04 13.83 -6.26
CA ALA A 46 -20.13 13.71 -5.30
C ALA A 46 -20.46 15.03 -4.57
N VAL A 47 -19.60 16.04 -4.62
CA VAL A 47 -19.75 17.32 -3.92
C VAL A 47 -19.92 18.47 -4.91
N PRO A 48 -21.15 18.86 -5.25
CA PRO A 48 -21.44 19.78 -6.36
C PRO A 48 -21.04 21.24 -6.14
N TYR A 49 -20.60 21.60 -4.92
CA TYR A 49 -20.33 23.01 -4.54
C TYR A 49 -18.81 23.36 -4.50
N ILE A 50 -17.95 22.40 -4.77
CA ILE A 50 -16.49 22.56 -4.73
C ILE A 50 -15.95 22.31 -6.14
N PRO A 51 -14.89 23.01 -6.57
CA PRO A 51 -14.22 22.67 -7.84
C PRO A 51 -13.85 21.19 -7.85
N THR A 52 -14.48 20.46 -8.76
CA THR A 52 -14.32 19.02 -8.89
C THR A 52 -13.45 18.69 -10.08
N VAL A 53 -12.88 17.50 -10.09
CA VAL A 53 -12.16 16.97 -11.23
C VAL A 53 -13.12 16.85 -12.42
N SER A 54 -12.66 17.31 -13.58
CA SER A 54 -13.49 17.44 -14.79
C SER A 54 -13.71 16.09 -15.45
N ASP A 55 -12.72 15.18 -15.39
CA ASP A 55 -12.79 13.87 -16.04
C ASP A 55 -12.26 12.77 -15.10
N PRO A 56 -13.10 11.78 -14.75
CA PRO A 56 -12.68 10.61 -13.97
C PRO A 56 -11.51 9.83 -14.59
N THR A 57 -11.35 9.87 -15.91
CA THR A 57 -10.24 9.22 -16.61
C THR A 57 -8.89 9.83 -16.21
N ASN A 58 -8.86 11.17 -16.03
CA ASN A 58 -7.68 11.88 -15.56
C ASN A 58 -7.29 11.47 -14.15
N ILE A 59 -8.27 11.23 -13.26
CA ILE A 59 -8.00 10.72 -11.89
C ILE A 59 -7.28 9.39 -11.97
N LYS A 60 -7.72 8.48 -12.85
CA LYS A 60 -7.11 7.16 -13.01
C LYS A 60 -5.65 7.28 -13.46
N ILE A 61 -5.36 8.13 -14.45
CA ILE A 61 -3.98 8.34 -14.92
C ILE A 61 -3.09 8.85 -13.77
N TRP A 62 -3.54 9.84 -13.00
CA TRP A 62 -2.77 10.37 -11.87
C TRP A 62 -2.65 9.36 -10.73
N ALA A 63 -3.68 8.54 -10.50
CA ALA A 63 -3.64 7.46 -9.52
C ALA A 63 -2.61 6.38 -9.92
N ASP A 64 -2.59 5.97 -11.19
CA ASP A 64 -1.63 4.97 -11.69
C ASP A 64 -0.17 5.49 -11.55
N ILE A 65 0.07 6.75 -11.90
CA ILE A 65 1.37 7.41 -11.69
C ILE A 65 1.71 7.46 -10.19
N GLY A 66 0.75 7.84 -9.35
CA GLY A 66 0.92 7.89 -7.89
C GLY A 66 1.28 6.54 -7.29
N VAL A 67 0.65 5.45 -7.75
CA VAL A 67 0.97 4.08 -7.32
C VAL A 67 2.40 3.71 -7.72
N ILE A 68 2.85 4.06 -8.92
CA ILE A 68 4.24 3.80 -9.36
C ILE A 68 5.23 4.50 -8.42
N PHE A 69 5.01 5.79 -8.11
CA PHE A 69 5.87 6.53 -7.17
C PHE A 69 5.80 5.98 -5.76
N LEU A 70 4.62 5.56 -5.29
CA LEU A 70 4.45 4.94 -3.98
C LEU A 70 5.24 3.63 -3.88
N LEU A 71 5.12 2.76 -4.87
CA LEU A 71 5.88 1.50 -4.94
C LEU A 71 7.38 1.73 -5.00
N PHE A 72 7.81 2.73 -5.77
CA PHE A 72 9.22 3.13 -5.84
C PHE A 72 9.72 3.61 -4.47
N ALA A 73 8.98 4.49 -3.79
CA ALA A 73 9.34 4.98 -2.47
C ALA A 73 9.42 3.85 -1.43
N MET A 74 8.43 2.94 -1.42
CA MET A 74 8.46 1.75 -0.57
C MET A 74 9.68 0.87 -0.86
N GLY A 75 10.05 0.72 -2.14
CA GLY A 75 11.25 0.00 -2.53
C GLY A 75 12.54 0.63 -2.00
N LEU A 76 12.63 1.96 -1.97
CA LEU A 76 13.79 2.68 -1.41
C LEU A 76 13.91 2.53 0.12
N GLU A 77 12.79 2.40 0.84
CA GLU A 77 12.78 2.18 2.30
C GLU A 77 13.18 0.76 2.66
N PHE A 78 13.14 -0.16 1.67
CA PHE A 78 13.52 -1.54 1.86
C PHE A 78 15.01 -1.68 2.17
N SER A 79 15.33 -2.36 3.28
CA SER A 79 16.71 -2.62 3.70
C SER A 79 16.91 -4.08 4.04
N PHE A 80 17.71 -4.79 3.22
CA PHE A 80 18.14 -6.16 3.52
C PHE A 80 18.82 -6.28 4.88
N LYS A 81 19.57 -5.25 5.30
CA LYS A 81 20.22 -5.22 6.61
C LYS A 81 19.22 -5.25 7.76
N LYS A 82 18.11 -4.50 7.64
CA LYS A 82 17.02 -4.54 8.61
C LYS A 82 16.37 -5.91 8.63
N LEU A 83 16.13 -6.52 7.46
CA LEU A 83 15.56 -7.86 7.35
C LEU A 83 16.45 -8.93 8.01
N MET A 84 17.76 -8.88 7.84
CA MET A 84 18.69 -9.81 8.47
C MET A 84 18.75 -9.69 10.00
N THR A 85 18.34 -8.56 10.56
CA THR A 85 18.24 -8.35 12.03
C THR A 85 16.90 -8.80 12.60
N VAL A 86 15.94 -9.16 11.76
CA VAL A 86 14.63 -9.66 12.19
C VAL A 86 14.78 -11.07 12.75
N GLY A 87 14.41 -11.24 14.02
CA GLY A 87 14.47 -12.55 14.67
C GLY A 87 13.42 -13.52 14.14
N GLY A 88 13.70 -14.83 14.21
CA GLY A 88 12.77 -15.88 13.76
C GLY A 88 11.37 -15.77 14.36
N THR A 89 11.25 -15.28 15.59
CA THR A 89 9.95 -15.02 16.25
C THR A 89 9.11 -14.02 15.49
N ALA A 90 9.71 -12.93 14.99
CA ALA A 90 9.00 -11.92 14.22
C ALA A 90 8.53 -12.48 12.87
N VAL A 91 9.35 -13.29 12.20
CA VAL A 91 8.98 -13.94 10.93
C VAL A 91 7.79 -14.88 11.12
N ILE A 92 7.83 -15.76 12.15
CA ILE A 92 6.73 -16.69 12.44
C ILE A 92 5.46 -15.92 12.79
N ALA A 93 5.57 -14.89 13.64
CA ALA A 93 4.44 -14.06 14.02
C ALA A 93 3.82 -13.36 12.80
N SER A 94 4.64 -12.77 11.94
CA SER A 94 4.17 -12.11 10.71
C SER A 94 3.44 -13.08 9.77
N ILE A 95 4.02 -14.27 9.52
CA ILE A 95 3.36 -15.28 8.68
C ILE A 95 2.01 -15.69 9.29
N THR A 96 1.95 -15.87 10.60
CA THR A 96 0.72 -16.24 11.32
C THR A 96 -0.34 -15.13 11.20
N ILE A 97 0.06 -13.87 11.43
CA ILE A 97 -0.83 -12.71 11.33
C ILE A 97 -1.36 -12.57 9.90
N VAL A 98 -0.47 -12.53 8.92
CA VAL A 98 -0.86 -12.36 7.50
C VAL A 98 -1.78 -13.49 7.05
N SER A 99 -1.42 -14.75 7.32
CA SER A 99 -2.25 -15.90 6.93
C SER A 99 -3.61 -15.90 7.63
N GLY A 100 -3.63 -15.59 8.93
CA GLY A 100 -4.86 -15.52 9.71
C GLY A 100 -5.77 -14.39 9.24
N MET A 101 -5.23 -13.20 9.00
CA MET A 101 -6.00 -12.06 8.51
C MET A 101 -6.47 -12.23 7.07
N MET A 102 -5.64 -12.83 6.20
CA MET A 102 -6.06 -13.23 4.84
C MET A 102 -7.25 -14.18 4.89
N PHE A 103 -7.20 -15.21 5.73
CA PHE A 103 -8.30 -16.17 5.90
C PHE A 103 -9.57 -15.49 6.45
N LEU A 104 -9.44 -14.67 7.50
CA LEU A 104 -10.57 -13.95 8.09
C LEU A 104 -11.17 -12.95 7.11
N GLY A 105 -10.36 -12.18 6.42
CA GLY A 105 -10.82 -11.22 5.41
C GLY A 105 -11.49 -11.89 4.22
N TYR A 106 -10.93 -13.01 3.74
CA TYR A 106 -11.54 -13.80 2.68
C TYR A 106 -12.91 -14.37 3.09
N THR A 107 -13.01 -14.97 4.28
CA THR A 107 -14.28 -15.51 4.77
C THR A 107 -15.31 -14.42 5.03
N ALA A 108 -14.89 -13.27 5.59
CA ALA A 108 -15.78 -12.12 5.78
C ALA A 108 -16.28 -11.57 4.43
N GLY A 109 -15.40 -11.42 3.43
CA GLY A 109 -15.78 -10.98 2.09
C GLY A 109 -16.82 -11.89 1.44
N ASN A 110 -16.59 -13.20 1.49
CA ASN A 110 -17.59 -14.18 0.99
C ASN A 110 -18.91 -14.10 1.75
N ALA A 111 -18.88 -13.95 3.08
CA ALA A 111 -20.11 -13.82 3.89
C ALA A 111 -20.90 -12.54 3.57
N LEU A 112 -20.20 -11.46 3.15
CA LEU A 112 -20.79 -10.21 2.68
C LEU A 112 -21.26 -10.25 1.22
N GLY A 113 -21.07 -11.37 0.51
CA GLY A 113 -21.50 -11.54 -0.88
C GLY A 113 -20.52 -10.97 -1.91
N PHE A 114 -19.26 -10.71 -1.53
CA PHE A 114 -18.24 -10.28 -2.48
C PHE A 114 -17.82 -11.42 -3.41
N SER A 115 -17.33 -11.07 -4.61
CA SER A 115 -16.71 -12.06 -5.49
C SER A 115 -15.47 -12.69 -4.84
N HIS A 116 -15.07 -13.88 -5.30
CA HIS A 116 -13.84 -14.53 -4.80
C HIS A 116 -12.62 -13.62 -4.89
N LEU A 117 -12.45 -12.93 -6.01
CA LEU A 117 -11.34 -11.99 -6.22
C LEU A 117 -11.41 -10.83 -5.22
N SER A 118 -12.57 -10.19 -5.06
CA SER A 118 -12.75 -9.10 -4.10
C SER A 118 -12.52 -9.55 -2.65
N SER A 119 -12.89 -10.79 -2.32
CA SER A 119 -12.66 -11.37 -0.98
C SER A 119 -11.16 -11.61 -0.73
N ILE A 120 -10.40 -12.02 -1.75
CA ILE A 120 -8.93 -12.14 -1.66
C ILE A 120 -8.30 -10.76 -1.44
N PHE A 121 -8.73 -9.74 -2.19
CA PHE A 121 -8.25 -8.36 -1.99
C PHE A 121 -8.57 -7.85 -0.58
N LEU A 122 -9.78 -8.10 -0.08
CA LEU A 122 -10.16 -7.73 1.28
C LEU A 122 -9.23 -8.40 2.32
N GLY A 123 -8.96 -9.69 2.16
CA GLY A 123 -8.01 -10.40 3.01
C GLY A 123 -6.61 -9.80 2.98
N GLY A 124 -6.09 -9.48 1.78
CA GLY A 124 -4.81 -8.82 1.60
C GLY A 124 -4.75 -7.45 2.28
N MET A 125 -5.77 -6.62 2.11
CA MET A 125 -5.83 -5.30 2.75
C MET A 125 -5.86 -5.39 4.28
N LEU A 126 -6.64 -6.32 4.83
CA LEU A 126 -6.77 -6.50 6.29
C LEU A 126 -5.54 -7.14 6.92
N SER A 127 -4.68 -7.80 6.15
CA SER A 127 -3.46 -8.42 6.65
C SER A 127 -2.29 -7.46 6.84
N MET A 128 -2.43 -6.20 6.41
CA MET A 128 -1.38 -5.20 6.49
C MET A 128 -1.58 -4.27 7.68
N SER A 129 -0.53 -4.08 8.47
CA SER A 129 -0.52 -3.16 9.61
C SER A 129 0.13 -1.83 9.22
N SER A 130 -0.29 -0.74 9.89
CA SER A 130 0.33 0.57 9.67
C SER A 130 1.53 0.78 10.57
N THR A 131 2.72 0.69 10.01
CA THR A 131 3.99 0.95 10.69
C THR A 131 3.99 2.32 11.37
N ALA A 132 3.52 3.36 10.70
CA ALA A 132 3.46 4.72 11.25
C ALA A 132 2.55 4.84 12.47
N ILE A 133 1.38 4.19 12.46
CA ILE A 133 0.44 4.21 13.59
C ILE A 133 1.01 3.46 14.78
N VAL A 134 1.61 2.29 14.56
CA VAL A 134 2.20 1.47 15.63
C VAL A 134 3.38 2.21 16.27
N PHE A 135 4.27 2.82 15.47
CA PHE A 135 5.37 3.62 16.00
C PHE A 135 4.87 4.80 16.85
N LYS A 136 3.86 5.53 16.33
CA LYS A 136 3.28 6.63 17.07
C LYS A 136 2.65 6.18 18.39
N ALA A 137 1.94 5.07 18.39
CA ALA A 137 1.33 4.49 19.60
C ALA A 137 2.41 4.12 20.64
N PHE A 138 3.52 3.51 20.20
CA PHE A 138 4.63 3.19 21.11
C PHE A 138 5.29 4.44 21.69
N ASP A 139 5.39 5.53 20.91
CA ASP A 139 5.88 6.81 21.41
C ASP A 139 4.96 7.41 22.44
N ASP A 140 3.68 7.53 22.11
CA ASP A 140 2.67 8.16 22.97
C ASP A 140 2.53 7.38 24.31
N MET A 141 2.77 6.06 24.29
CA MET A 141 2.70 5.19 25.48
C MET A 141 4.06 5.01 26.19
N GLY A 142 5.16 5.56 25.68
CA GLY A 142 6.50 5.41 26.26
C GLY A 142 7.05 3.99 26.20
N LEU A 143 6.63 3.18 25.23
CA LEU A 143 6.95 1.74 25.12
C LEU A 143 8.14 1.42 24.22
N ARG A 144 8.79 2.42 23.61
CA ARG A 144 9.90 2.20 22.65
C ARG A 144 11.08 1.37 23.20
N GLY A 145 11.33 1.43 24.50
CA GLY A 145 12.42 0.71 25.16
C GLY A 145 12.10 -0.73 25.59
N GLN A 146 10.90 -1.20 25.35
CA GLN A 146 10.49 -2.54 25.78
C GLN A 146 11.00 -3.63 24.82
N LYS A 147 11.32 -4.82 25.34
CA LYS A 147 11.85 -5.94 24.53
C LYS A 147 10.90 -6.39 23.43
N PHE A 148 9.59 -6.40 23.71
CA PHE A 148 8.57 -6.79 22.71
C PHE A 148 8.46 -5.81 21.55
N THR A 149 8.81 -4.53 21.77
CA THR A 149 8.78 -3.51 20.71
C THR A 149 9.69 -3.93 19.55
N GLY A 150 10.87 -4.48 19.83
CA GLY A 150 11.76 -4.97 18.79
C GLY A 150 11.15 -6.10 17.95
N VAL A 151 10.40 -7.00 18.60
CA VAL A 151 9.68 -8.08 17.87
C VAL A 151 8.58 -7.49 16.99
N VAL A 152 7.77 -6.58 17.53
CA VAL A 152 6.69 -5.92 16.76
C VAL A 152 7.26 -5.17 15.58
N LEU A 153 8.35 -4.43 15.75
CA LEU A 153 9.02 -3.74 14.64
C LEU A 153 9.54 -4.73 13.59
N GLY A 154 10.06 -5.88 14.02
CA GLY A 154 10.43 -6.97 13.11
C GLY A 154 9.24 -7.52 12.34
N VAL A 155 8.08 -7.70 12.99
CA VAL A 155 6.83 -8.12 12.33
C VAL A 155 6.44 -7.11 11.24
N LEU A 156 6.41 -5.82 11.57
CA LEU A 156 6.07 -4.76 10.61
C LEU A 156 6.99 -4.75 9.38
N VAL A 157 8.31 -4.94 9.59
CA VAL A 157 9.26 -5.03 8.47
C VAL A 157 8.94 -6.23 7.56
N VAL A 158 8.57 -7.38 8.12
CA VAL A 158 8.19 -8.55 7.31
C VAL A 158 6.85 -8.32 6.62
N GLU A 159 5.87 -7.71 7.30
CA GLU A 159 4.58 -7.35 6.71
C GLU A 159 4.74 -6.38 5.53
N ASP A 160 5.62 -5.37 5.63
CA ASP A 160 5.91 -4.45 4.53
C ASP A 160 6.46 -5.17 3.30
N LEU A 161 7.29 -6.21 3.50
CA LEU A 161 7.76 -7.07 2.41
C LEU A 161 6.64 -7.88 1.77
N VAL A 162 5.82 -8.50 2.61
CA VAL A 162 4.66 -9.27 2.16
C VAL A 162 3.69 -8.36 1.41
N ALA A 163 3.52 -7.10 1.86
CA ALA A 163 2.69 -6.11 1.20
C ALA A 163 3.13 -5.85 -0.24
N VAL A 164 4.43 -5.68 -0.48
CA VAL A 164 4.97 -5.49 -1.85
C VAL A 164 4.65 -6.71 -2.72
N VAL A 165 4.90 -7.92 -2.22
CA VAL A 165 4.62 -9.16 -2.95
C VAL A 165 3.12 -9.29 -3.23
N LEU A 166 2.27 -9.07 -2.21
CA LEU A 166 0.82 -9.13 -2.36
C LEU A 166 0.29 -8.10 -3.36
N MET A 167 0.78 -6.86 -3.33
CA MET A 167 0.36 -5.82 -4.28
C MET A 167 0.63 -6.25 -5.72
N VAL A 168 1.80 -6.81 -5.99
CA VAL A 168 2.12 -7.28 -7.35
C VAL A 168 1.29 -8.49 -7.73
N LEU A 169 1.13 -9.48 -6.83
CA LEU A 169 0.29 -10.65 -7.08
C LEU A 169 -1.17 -10.28 -7.34
N LEU A 170 -1.74 -9.43 -6.49
CA LEU A 170 -3.14 -9.00 -6.62
C LEU A 170 -3.35 -8.15 -7.88
N SER A 171 -2.40 -7.28 -8.23
CA SER A 171 -2.45 -6.51 -9.47
C SER A 171 -2.44 -7.42 -10.69
N THR A 172 -1.62 -8.46 -10.69
CA THR A 172 -1.56 -9.45 -11.76
C THR A 172 -2.89 -10.22 -11.89
N LEU A 173 -3.45 -10.67 -10.76
CA LEU A 173 -4.76 -11.34 -10.72
C LEU A 173 -5.90 -10.45 -11.21
N ALA A 174 -5.86 -9.14 -10.93
CA ALA A 174 -6.86 -8.19 -11.38
C ALA A 174 -6.85 -8.00 -12.90
N VAL A 175 -5.68 -8.06 -13.52
CA VAL A 175 -5.51 -7.87 -14.97
C VAL A 175 -5.86 -9.14 -15.75
N SER A 176 -5.47 -10.33 -15.27
CA SER A 176 -5.60 -11.58 -16.01
C SER A 176 -7.05 -12.10 -16.13
N LYS A 177 -7.98 -11.63 -15.28
CA LYS A 177 -9.42 -12.01 -15.25
C LYS A 177 -9.73 -13.50 -15.33
N GLN A 178 -8.76 -14.37 -15.60
CA GLN A 178 -8.87 -15.83 -15.65
C GLN A 178 -7.75 -16.44 -14.81
N VAL A 179 -8.15 -17.19 -13.80
CA VAL A 179 -7.21 -17.93 -12.94
C VAL A 179 -6.97 -19.30 -13.60
N GLU A 180 -6.28 -19.32 -14.72
CA GLU A 180 -5.69 -20.57 -15.19
C GLU A 180 -4.39 -20.80 -14.44
N GLY A 181 -4.29 -21.92 -13.74
CA GLY A 181 -3.19 -22.18 -12.79
C GLY A 181 -1.80 -22.09 -13.41
N MET A 182 -1.66 -22.33 -14.72
CA MET A 182 -0.39 -22.23 -15.44
C MET A 182 0.00 -20.77 -15.69
N GLU A 183 -0.93 -19.90 -16.04
CA GLU A 183 -0.67 -18.46 -16.23
C GLU A 183 -0.33 -17.77 -14.90
N MET A 184 -0.95 -18.22 -13.82
CA MET A 184 -0.64 -17.73 -12.47
C MET A 184 0.78 -18.15 -12.07
N LEU A 185 1.19 -19.40 -12.34
CA LEU A 185 2.55 -19.87 -12.07
C LEU A 185 3.58 -19.09 -12.89
N GLU A 186 3.32 -18.87 -14.17
CA GLU A 186 4.18 -18.09 -15.04
C GLU A 186 4.34 -16.63 -14.55
N SER A 187 3.23 -16.01 -14.09
CA SER A 187 3.24 -14.67 -13.54
C SER A 187 4.04 -14.58 -12.23
N ILE A 188 3.90 -15.58 -11.34
CA ILE A 188 4.68 -15.68 -10.11
C ILE A 188 6.18 -15.85 -10.42
N LEU A 189 6.51 -16.71 -11.39
CA LEU A 189 7.91 -16.91 -11.81
C LEU A 189 8.52 -15.66 -12.43
N LYS A 190 7.79 -14.97 -13.31
CA LYS A 190 8.21 -13.69 -13.90
C LYS A 190 8.44 -12.63 -12.83
N LEU A 191 7.51 -12.53 -11.86
CA LEU A 191 7.64 -11.63 -10.73
C LEU A 191 8.85 -11.97 -9.87
N GLY A 192 9.03 -13.25 -9.52
CA GLY A 192 10.19 -13.71 -8.76
C GLY A 192 11.51 -13.38 -9.47
N ALA A 193 11.58 -13.67 -10.77
CA ALA A 193 12.75 -13.34 -11.58
C ALA A 193 13.02 -11.83 -11.65
N PHE A 194 11.95 -11.01 -11.79
CA PHE A 194 12.04 -9.56 -11.79
C PHE A 194 12.56 -9.03 -10.45
N LEU A 195 12.00 -9.50 -9.34
CA LEU A 195 12.43 -9.09 -7.99
C LEU A 195 13.89 -9.49 -7.71
N ILE A 196 14.29 -10.70 -8.09
CA ILE A 196 15.68 -11.17 -7.96
C ILE A 196 16.62 -10.31 -8.81
N PHE A 197 16.26 -10.06 -10.07
CA PHE A 197 17.06 -9.24 -10.98
C PHE A 197 17.29 -7.83 -10.42
N TRP A 198 16.22 -7.14 -9.99
CA TRP A 198 16.31 -5.80 -9.44
C TRP A 198 17.01 -5.76 -8.09
N SER A 199 16.82 -6.79 -7.24
CA SER A 199 17.55 -6.90 -5.97
C SER A 199 19.05 -7.05 -6.19
N LEU A 200 19.47 -7.91 -7.12
CA LEU A 200 20.88 -8.07 -7.49
C LEU A 200 21.44 -6.77 -8.09
N LEU A 201 20.68 -6.13 -8.99
CA LEU A 201 21.08 -4.86 -9.57
C LEU A 201 21.28 -3.78 -8.49
N GLY A 202 20.34 -3.70 -7.51
CA GLY A 202 20.42 -2.77 -6.39
C GLY A 202 21.65 -3.01 -5.52
N ILE A 203 21.97 -4.26 -5.20
CA ILE A 203 23.15 -4.61 -4.41
C ILE A 203 24.45 -4.23 -5.12
N TYR A 204 24.52 -4.41 -6.46
CA TYR A 204 25.74 -4.14 -7.24
C TYR A 204 25.89 -2.68 -7.67
N LEU A 205 24.78 -1.96 -7.89
CA LEU A 205 24.79 -0.57 -8.40
C LEU A 205 24.73 0.51 -7.31
N ILE A 206 24.19 0.17 -6.12
CA ILE A 206 24.08 1.13 -5.02
C ILE A 206 25.09 0.71 -3.95
N PRO A 207 26.30 1.30 -3.94
CA PRO A 207 27.25 1.06 -2.87
C PRO A 207 26.68 1.63 -1.56
N SER A 208 26.62 0.77 -0.55
CA SER A 208 26.21 1.11 0.83
C SER A 208 27.25 1.96 1.54
#